data_fd13979b209532de41eae1f5382e3b7d
#
_entry.id   fd13979b209532de41eae1f5382e3b7d
#
_cell.length_a   1.000
_cell.length_b   1.000
_cell.length_c   1.000
_cell.angle_alpha   90.00
_cell.angle_beta   90.00
_cell.angle_gamma   90.00
#
_symmetry.space_group_name_H-M   'P 1'
#
loop_
_entity.id
_entity.type
_entity.pdbx_description
1 polymer ?
#
loop_
_entity_poly.entity_id
_entity_poly.type
_entity_poly.pdbx_seq_one_letter_code
_entity_poly.pdbx_strand_id
1 'polypeptide(L)'
;MKDRYYSEDKMHELLADSERLLQVVSRFSIPLGVGDKTIEQVCRENHIDTATFLVIVNFTHSGGDYSYPHDTKIDLQTLKKYLQNTHIYLLKFLLPHIRRHLIDALGSSLNNDITFLIIKFFDEYYKELENHMNVEDKEIFMRLDELQKGKKIKKLSSEISRIHTAPIEQKLSELKNIIIKYYTSESDNNMIYNILQHLFICEYDLYIHDRIENLFLIP
;
A
#
# COMPACT_ATOMS: atom_id res chain seq x y z
N MET A 1 0.28 -5.49 22.61
CA MET A 1 -0.25 -5.64 21.24
C MET A 1 -1.42 -6.59 21.28
N LYS A 2 -2.58 -6.19 20.75
CA LYS A 2 -3.75 -7.08 20.64
C LYS A 2 -3.49 -8.07 19.49
N ASP A 3 -4.00 -9.30 19.60
CA ASP A 3 -3.91 -10.28 18.50
C ASP A 3 -4.88 -9.94 17.35
N ARG A 4 -5.97 -9.23 17.67
CA ARG A 4 -7.04 -8.90 16.73
C ARG A 4 -7.85 -7.69 17.21
N TYR A 5 -8.40 -6.91 16.27
CA TYR A 5 -9.31 -5.79 16.50
C TYR A 5 -10.77 -6.18 16.22
N TYR A 6 -11.69 -5.62 17.01
CA TYR A 6 -13.13 -5.79 16.93
C TYR A 6 -13.83 -4.42 16.81
N SER A 7 -15.11 -4.43 16.46
CA SER A 7 -15.93 -3.21 16.24
C SER A 7 -16.04 -2.32 17.48
N GLU A 8 -16.03 -2.93 18.67
CA GLU A 8 -16.14 -2.27 19.96
C GLU A 8 -14.83 -1.66 20.47
N ASP A 9 -13.70 -2.04 19.89
CA ASP A 9 -12.39 -1.51 20.26
C ASP A 9 -12.28 -0.02 19.94
N LYS A 10 -11.43 0.67 20.68
CA LYS A 10 -11.23 2.11 20.50
C LYS A 10 -10.34 2.38 19.27
N MET A 11 -10.80 3.28 18.39
CA MET A 11 -10.05 3.63 17.19
C MET A 11 -8.69 4.25 17.53
N HIS A 12 -8.57 5.04 18.60
CA HIS A 12 -7.30 5.63 18.99
C HIS A 12 -6.28 4.58 19.46
N GLU A 13 -6.72 3.47 20.08
CA GLU A 13 -5.84 2.36 20.46
C GLU A 13 -5.27 1.66 19.22
N LEU A 14 -6.12 1.43 18.20
CA LEU A 14 -5.70 0.88 16.91
C LEU A 14 -4.67 1.78 16.22
N LEU A 15 -4.91 3.10 16.19
CA LEU A 15 -4.00 4.08 15.59
C LEU A 15 -2.65 4.16 16.30
N ALA A 16 -2.62 3.92 17.62
CA ALA A 16 -1.41 3.98 18.42
C ALA A 16 -0.61 2.67 18.46
N ASP A 17 -1.18 1.57 17.99
CA ASP A 17 -0.57 0.24 18.12
C ASP A 17 0.60 0.02 17.14
N SER A 18 0.45 0.46 15.88
CA SER A 18 1.51 0.33 14.90
C SER A 18 1.42 1.35 13.77
N GLU A 19 2.58 1.70 13.22
CA GLU A 19 2.71 2.52 12.02
C GLU A 19 1.93 1.94 10.82
N ARG A 20 1.90 0.61 10.66
CA ARG A 20 1.18 -0.07 9.59
C ARG A 20 -0.32 0.15 9.67
N LEU A 21 -0.88 0.09 10.88
CA LEU A 21 -2.31 0.34 11.10
C LEU A 21 -2.67 1.81 10.90
N LEU A 22 -1.77 2.73 11.29
CA LEU A 22 -1.94 4.15 10.98
C LEU A 22 -2.05 4.39 9.47
N GLN A 23 -1.20 3.71 8.67
CA GLN A 23 -1.27 3.77 7.21
C GLN A 23 -2.60 3.23 6.68
N VAL A 24 -3.04 2.06 7.14
CA VAL A 24 -4.34 1.48 6.73
C VAL A 24 -5.47 2.47 6.98
N VAL A 25 -5.56 3.04 8.18
CA VAL A 25 -6.62 4.00 8.54
C VAL A 25 -6.57 5.25 7.65
N SER A 26 -5.37 5.72 7.31
CA SER A 26 -5.19 6.87 6.41
C SER A 26 -5.75 6.60 5.01
N ARG A 27 -5.65 5.35 4.49
CA ARG A 27 -6.21 4.95 3.19
C ARG A 27 -7.74 4.97 3.17
N PHE A 28 -8.39 4.79 4.32
CA PHE A 28 -9.83 5.00 4.45
C PHE A 28 -10.23 6.47 4.53
N SER A 29 -9.27 7.40 4.49
CA SER A 29 -9.49 8.85 4.63
C SER A 29 -10.16 9.23 5.95
N ILE A 30 -9.94 8.47 7.00
CA ILE A 30 -10.44 8.76 8.33
C ILE A 30 -9.61 9.91 8.93
N PRO A 31 -10.23 11.04 9.33
CA PRO A 31 -9.51 12.15 9.94
C PRO A 31 -9.04 11.76 11.35
N LEU A 32 -7.90 12.31 11.76
CA LEU A 32 -7.44 12.24 13.15
C LEU A 32 -8.38 13.02 14.09
N GLY A 33 -8.20 12.82 15.40
CA GLY A 33 -9.08 13.44 16.41
C GLY A 33 -10.33 12.59 16.68
N VAL A 34 -10.19 11.27 16.59
CA VAL A 34 -11.28 10.28 16.76
C VAL A 34 -11.84 10.24 18.19
N GLY A 35 -11.14 10.81 19.19
CA GLY A 35 -11.53 10.75 20.59
C GLY A 35 -11.64 9.32 21.12
N ASP A 36 -12.60 9.08 22.02
CA ASP A 36 -12.86 7.76 22.61
C ASP A 36 -13.89 6.94 21.83
N LYS A 37 -14.06 7.22 20.53
CA LYS A 37 -15.01 6.50 19.68
C LYS A 37 -14.51 5.09 19.38
N THR A 38 -15.49 4.17 19.27
CA THR A 38 -15.20 2.81 18.81
C THR A 38 -14.90 2.78 17.31
N ILE A 39 -14.29 1.71 16.84
CA ILE A 39 -14.05 1.47 15.41
C ILE A 39 -15.37 1.54 14.63
N GLU A 40 -16.44 0.90 15.13
CA GLU A 40 -17.76 0.95 14.51
C GLU A 40 -18.31 2.38 14.39
N GLN A 41 -18.20 3.17 15.48
CA GLN A 41 -18.66 4.56 15.46
C GLN A 41 -17.93 5.40 14.42
N VAL A 42 -16.59 5.27 14.37
CA VAL A 42 -15.76 5.99 13.39
C VAL A 42 -16.05 5.55 11.95
N CYS A 43 -16.16 4.24 11.70
CA CYS A 43 -16.52 3.72 10.39
C CYS A 43 -17.89 4.24 9.93
N ARG A 44 -18.89 4.21 10.79
CA ARG A 44 -20.24 4.71 10.48
C ARG A 44 -20.25 6.19 10.15
N GLU A 45 -19.54 7.02 10.92
CA GLU A 45 -19.45 8.48 10.70
C GLU A 45 -18.77 8.81 9.37
N ASN A 46 -17.88 7.94 8.89
CA ASN A 46 -17.13 8.13 7.64
C ASN A 46 -17.71 7.33 6.46
N HIS A 47 -18.88 6.70 6.63
CA HIS A 47 -19.55 5.87 5.61
C HIS A 47 -18.67 4.72 5.10
N ILE A 48 -17.96 4.06 6.01
CA ILE A 48 -17.09 2.91 5.76
C ILE A 48 -17.79 1.65 6.28
N ASP A 49 -17.82 0.59 5.48
CA ASP A 49 -18.29 -0.72 5.96
C ASP A 49 -17.33 -1.27 7.03
N THR A 50 -17.87 -1.45 8.24
CA THR A 50 -17.06 -1.84 9.41
C THR A 50 -16.49 -3.24 9.26
N ALA A 51 -17.21 -4.17 8.63
CA ALA A 51 -16.72 -5.54 8.44
C ALA A 51 -15.53 -5.55 7.47
N THR A 52 -15.63 -4.86 6.34
CA THR A 52 -14.54 -4.72 5.36
C THR A 52 -13.33 -4.01 5.98
N PHE A 53 -13.56 -2.93 6.73
CA PHE A 53 -12.50 -2.23 7.46
C PHE A 53 -11.73 -3.16 8.40
N LEU A 54 -12.45 -3.92 9.24
CA LEU A 54 -11.85 -4.83 10.21
C LEU A 54 -11.10 -5.99 9.53
N VAL A 55 -11.58 -6.49 8.41
CA VAL A 55 -10.86 -7.54 7.67
C VAL A 55 -9.53 -6.99 7.16
N ILE A 56 -9.49 -5.81 6.55
CA ILE A 56 -8.26 -5.19 6.04
C ILE A 56 -7.30 -4.85 7.18
N VAL A 57 -7.80 -4.29 8.29
CA VAL A 57 -7.01 -3.98 9.48
C VAL A 57 -6.35 -5.23 10.06
N ASN A 58 -7.14 -6.27 10.33
CA ASN A 58 -6.63 -7.49 10.93
C ASN A 58 -5.70 -8.26 9.99
N PHE A 59 -5.98 -8.23 8.69
CA PHE A 59 -5.10 -8.80 7.67
C PHE A 59 -3.72 -8.11 7.66
N THR A 60 -3.70 -6.79 7.68
CA THR A 60 -2.45 -6.02 7.74
C THR A 60 -1.73 -6.22 9.07
N HIS A 61 -2.48 -6.25 10.18
CA HIS A 61 -1.94 -6.45 11.52
C HIS A 61 -1.23 -7.79 11.68
N SER A 62 -1.79 -8.85 11.10
CA SER A 62 -1.20 -10.20 11.09
C SER A 62 -0.06 -10.39 10.08
N GLY A 63 0.28 -9.36 9.29
CA GLY A 63 1.28 -9.47 8.23
C GLY A 63 0.80 -10.24 6.99
N GLY A 64 -0.51 -10.25 6.75
CA GLY A 64 -1.12 -10.94 5.63
C GLY A 64 -1.51 -12.41 5.91
N ASP A 65 -1.48 -12.84 7.17
CA ASP A 65 -1.82 -14.21 7.60
C ASP A 65 -3.10 -14.24 8.46
N TYR A 66 -4.14 -13.56 7.98
CA TYR A 66 -5.42 -13.48 8.67
C TYR A 66 -6.52 -14.20 7.91
N SER A 67 -7.14 -15.18 8.58
CA SER A 67 -8.36 -15.84 8.09
C SER A 67 -9.59 -15.17 8.70
N TYR A 68 -10.46 -14.63 7.87
CA TYR A 68 -11.74 -14.09 8.31
C TYR A 68 -12.88 -15.10 8.08
N PRO A 69 -14.01 -14.99 8.81
CA PRO A 69 -15.14 -15.90 8.65
C PRO A 69 -15.68 -15.91 7.21
N HIS A 70 -15.93 -17.10 6.66
CA HIS A 70 -16.38 -17.27 5.26
C HIS A 70 -17.72 -16.58 4.93
N ASP A 71 -18.54 -16.29 5.94
CA ASP A 71 -19.81 -15.58 5.82
C ASP A 71 -19.68 -14.05 5.89
N THR A 72 -18.47 -13.53 6.11
CA THR A 72 -18.22 -12.10 6.12
C THR A 72 -18.46 -11.52 4.73
N LYS A 73 -19.45 -10.66 4.62
CA LYS A 73 -19.71 -9.93 3.38
C LYS A 73 -18.77 -8.74 3.28
N ILE A 74 -17.99 -8.72 2.21
CA ILE A 74 -17.11 -7.61 1.89
C ILE A 74 -17.86 -6.58 1.04
N ASP A 75 -17.88 -5.33 1.50
CA ASP A 75 -18.37 -4.22 0.68
C ASP A 75 -17.33 -3.83 -0.37
N LEU A 76 -17.63 -4.17 -1.62
CA LEU A 76 -16.72 -3.93 -2.74
C LEU A 76 -16.43 -2.45 -3.00
N GLN A 77 -17.33 -1.53 -2.60
CA GLN A 77 -17.08 -0.09 -2.75
C GLN A 77 -16.08 0.40 -1.71
N THR A 78 -16.22 -0.04 -0.47
CA THR A 78 -15.25 0.26 0.60
C THR A 78 -13.87 -0.30 0.24
N LEU A 79 -13.80 -1.56 -0.24
CA LEU A 79 -12.56 -2.19 -0.68
C LEU A 79 -11.92 -1.42 -1.85
N LYS A 80 -12.69 -1.15 -2.92
CA LYS A 80 -12.23 -0.40 -4.09
C LYS A 80 -11.65 0.96 -3.69
N LYS A 81 -12.38 1.71 -2.86
CA LYS A 81 -11.93 3.03 -2.39
C LYS A 81 -10.62 2.94 -1.61
N TYR A 82 -10.47 1.94 -0.76
CA TYR A 82 -9.22 1.66 -0.04
C TYR A 82 -8.04 1.42 -0.99
N LEU A 83 -8.21 0.54 -1.98
CA LEU A 83 -7.18 0.23 -2.97
C LEU A 83 -6.81 1.46 -3.81
N GLN A 84 -7.79 2.20 -4.32
CA GLN A 84 -7.56 3.44 -5.06
C GLN A 84 -6.82 4.50 -4.24
N ASN A 85 -7.17 4.67 -2.96
CA ASN A 85 -6.46 5.58 -2.08
C ASN A 85 -5.02 5.11 -1.80
N THR A 86 -4.76 3.80 -1.81
CA THR A 86 -3.41 3.26 -1.74
C THR A 86 -2.60 3.65 -2.97
N HIS A 87 -3.16 3.51 -4.19
CA HIS A 87 -2.52 3.97 -5.44
C HIS A 87 -2.18 5.47 -5.39
N ILE A 88 -3.15 6.28 -4.98
CA ILE A 88 -2.96 7.74 -4.86
C ILE A 88 -1.82 8.05 -3.88
N TYR A 89 -1.80 7.40 -2.73
CA TYR A 89 -0.75 7.63 -1.75
C TYR A 89 0.64 7.24 -2.28
N LEU A 90 0.76 6.04 -2.83
CA LEU A 90 2.04 5.57 -3.36
C LEU A 90 2.54 6.47 -4.48
N LEU A 91 1.68 6.76 -5.48
CA LEU A 91 2.09 7.49 -6.67
C LEU A 91 2.19 9.01 -6.46
N LYS A 92 1.39 9.62 -5.57
CA LYS A 92 1.36 11.08 -5.42
C LYS A 92 2.07 11.61 -4.18
N PHE A 93 2.35 10.73 -3.19
CA PHE A 93 3.00 11.15 -1.95
C PHE A 93 4.29 10.39 -1.67
N LEU A 94 4.24 9.07 -1.52
CA LEU A 94 5.39 8.31 -1.04
C LEU A 94 6.54 8.26 -2.06
N LEU A 95 6.29 7.84 -3.29
CA LEU A 95 7.34 7.74 -4.31
C LEU A 95 7.95 9.10 -4.70
N PRO A 96 7.16 10.17 -4.92
CA PRO A 96 7.72 11.51 -5.11
C PRO A 96 8.55 12.00 -3.92
N HIS A 97 8.15 11.65 -2.69
CA HIS A 97 8.92 11.97 -1.49
C HIS A 97 10.26 11.24 -1.48
N ILE A 98 10.26 9.92 -1.69
CA ILE A 98 11.49 9.11 -1.77
C ILE A 98 12.41 9.65 -2.85
N ARG A 99 11.87 9.94 -4.06
CA ARG A 99 12.66 10.48 -5.17
C ARG A 99 13.37 11.78 -4.82
N ARG A 100 12.66 12.72 -4.19
CA ARG A 100 13.22 13.99 -3.76
C ARG A 100 14.38 13.78 -2.79
N HIS A 101 14.15 12.95 -1.76
CA HIS A 101 15.19 12.66 -0.78
C HIS A 101 16.38 11.90 -1.37
N LEU A 102 16.16 11.02 -2.36
CA LEU A 102 17.24 10.40 -3.13
C LEU A 102 18.11 11.47 -3.83
N ILE A 103 17.47 12.40 -4.51
CA ILE A 103 18.20 13.49 -5.21
C ILE A 103 18.96 14.34 -4.19
N ASP A 104 18.35 14.72 -3.08
CA ASP A 104 18.96 15.52 -2.02
C ASP A 104 20.17 14.81 -1.39
N ALA A 105 20.03 13.52 -1.09
CA ALA A 105 21.09 12.72 -0.49
C ALA A 105 22.26 12.45 -1.45
N LEU A 106 21.96 12.29 -2.73
CA LEU A 106 22.93 11.94 -3.76
C LEU A 106 23.52 13.18 -4.46
N GLY A 107 22.91 14.36 -4.27
CA GLY A 107 23.20 15.58 -5.03
C GLY A 107 24.64 16.08 -4.94
N SER A 108 25.34 15.85 -3.83
CA SER A 108 26.76 16.15 -3.68
C SER A 108 27.70 15.20 -4.46
N SER A 109 27.17 14.07 -4.91
CA SER A 109 27.88 12.98 -5.59
C SER A 109 27.37 12.71 -7.00
N LEU A 110 26.65 13.65 -7.63
CA LEU A 110 26.04 13.50 -8.97
C LEU A 110 27.03 13.15 -10.10
N ASN A 111 28.33 13.32 -9.88
CA ASN A 111 29.38 12.91 -10.81
C ASN A 111 29.77 11.42 -10.66
N ASN A 112 29.12 10.66 -9.80
CA ASN A 112 29.38 9.24 -9.62
C ASN A 112 28.37 8.41 -10.42
N ASP A 113 28.86 7.50 -11.26
CA ASP A 113 28.07 6.61 -12.10
C ASP A 113 27.01 5.81 -11.29
N ILE A 114 27.35 5.42 -10.06
CA ILE A 114 26.46 4.68 -9.16
C ILE A 114 25.26 5.54 -8.74
N THR A 115 25.48 6.80 -8.40
CA THR A 115 24.43 7.75 -8.04
C THR A 115 23.42 7.93 -9.18
N PHE A 116 23.93 8.14 -10.39
CA PHE A 116 23.10 8.25 -11.59
C PHE A 116 22.28 6.97 -11.82
N LEU A 117 22.90 5.80 -11.67
CA LEU A 117 22.23 4.51 -11.84
C LEU A 117 21.14 4.29 -10.81
N ILE A 118 21.33 4.67 -9.54
CA ILE A 118 20.30 4.56 -8.48
C ILE A 118 19.07 5.39 -8.84
N ILE A 119 19.25 6.67 -9.23
CA ILE A 119 18.13 7.55 -9.60
C ILE A 119 17.41 7.03 -10.83
N LYS A 120 18.16 6.63 -11.87
CA LYS A 120 17.59 6.07 -13.09
C LYS A 120 16.77 4.79 -12.80
N PHE A 121 17.31 3.89 -12.00
CA PHE A 121 16.62 2.66 -11.61
C PHE A 121 15.32 2.96 -10.85
N PHE A 122 15.36 3.92 -9.92
CA PHE A 122 14.16 4.36 -9.21
C PHE A 122 13.12 4.97 -10.16
N ASP A 123 13.52 5.81 -11.11
CA ASP A 123 12.60 6.43 -12.08
C ASP A 123 11.96 5.38 -13.01
N GLU A 124 12.70 4.36 -13.43
CA GLU A 124 12.17 3.22 -14.19
C GLU A 124 11.16 2.41 -13.36
N TYR A 125 11.51 2.10 -12.11
CA TYR A 125 10.62 1.44 -11.17
C TYR A 125 9.32 2.22 -10.96
N TYR A 126 9.41 3.53 -10.69
CA TYR A 126 8.26 4.40 -10.49
C TYR A 126 7.32 4.38 -11.70
N LYS A 127 7.86 4.49 -12.89
CA LYS A 127 7.07 4.47 -14.13
C LYS A 127 6.36 3.12 -14.34
N GLU A 128 7.02 2.01 -14.05
CA GLU A 128 6.41 0.69 -14.13
C GLU A 128 5.27 0.52 -13.14
N LEU A 129 5.47 0.93 -11.88
CA LEU A 129 4.43 0.88 -10.86
C LEU A 129 3.25 1.80 -11.22
N GLU A 130 3.51 3.01 -11.75
CA GLU A 130 2.46 3.90 -12.22
C GLU A 130 1.64 3.26 -13.36
N ASN A 131 2.29 2.61 -14.31
CA ASN A 131 1.60 1.90 -15.40
C ASN A 131 0.76 0.73 -14.85
N HIS A 132 1.29 -0.04 -13.92
CA HIS A 132 0.60 -1.16 -13.28
C HIS A 132 -0.68 -0.69 -12.59
N MET A 133 -0.60 0.28 -11.67
CA MET A 133 -1.74 0.81 -10.95
C MET A 133 -2.76 1.51 -11.86
N ASN A 134 -2.32 2.15 -12.95
CA ASN A 134 -3.23 2.71 -13.94
C ASN A 134 -4.03 1.65 -14.71
N VAL A 135 -3.45 0.46 -14.95
CA VAL A 135 -4.17 -0.66 -15.55
C VAL A 135 -5.19 -1.22 -14.57
N GLU A 136 -4.83 -1.37 -13.29
CA GLU A 136 -5.75 -1.82 -12.23
C GLU A 136 -6.93 -0.86 -12.08
N ASP A 137 -6.67 0.44 -11.99
CA ASP A 137 -7.72 1.46 -11.90
C ASP A 137 -8.70 1.42 -13.08
N LYS A 138 -8.21 1.20 -14.30
CA LYS A 138 -9.04 1.20 -15.50
C LYS A 138 -9.76 -0.11 -15.75
N GLU A 139 -9.09 -1.25 -15.52
CA GLU A 139 -9.61 -2.56 -15.91
C GLU A 139 -10.29 -3.28 -14.75
N ILE A 140 -9.66 -3.32 -13.57
CA ILE A 140 -10.17 -4.08 -12.43
C ILE A 140 -11.30 -3.32 -11.74
N PHE A 141 -11.06 -2.07 -11.38
CA PHE A 141 -12.06 -1.31 -10.61
C PHE A 141 -13.30 -0.93 -11.42
N MET A 142 -13.15 -0.72 -12.74
CA MET A 142 -14.31 -0.54 -13.61
C MET A 142 -15.19 -1.81 -13.67
N ARG A 143 -14.58 -2.99 -13.66
CA ARG A 143 -15.32 -4.25 -13.65
C ARG A 143 -15.99 -4.55 -12.31
N LEU A 144 -15.38 -4.14 -11.19
CA LEU A 144 -16.07 -4.20 -9.89
C LEU A 144 -17.36 -3.39 -9.90
N ASP A 145 -17.36 -2.20 -10.51
CA ASP A 145 -18.57 -1.40 -10.69
C ASP A 145 -19.64 -2.08 -11.57
N GLU A 146 -19.21 -2.85 -12.56
CA GLU A 146 -20.10 -3.64 -13.40
C GLU A 146 -20.70 -4.84 -12.68
N LEU A 147 -19.90 -5.54 -11.87
CA LEU A 147 -20.37 -6.65 -11.01
C LEU A 147 -21.46 -6.18 -10.05
N GLN A 148 -21.28 -5.02 -9.44
CA GLN A 148 -22.30 -4.46 -8.54
C GLN A 148 -23.61 -4.10 -9.24
N LYS A 149 -23.55 -3.75 -10.53
CA LYS A 149 -24.73 -3.52 -11.38
C LYS A 149 -25.41 -4.82 -11.84
N GLY A 150 -24.99 -5.98 -11.30
CA GLY A 150 -25.55 -7.29 -11.63
C GLY A 150 -25.13 -7.86 -12.98
N LYS A 151 -24.11 -7.29 -13.63
CA LYS A 151 -23.56 -7.82 -14.87
C LYS A 151 -22.71 -9.07 -14.57
N LYS A 152 -22.95 -10.16 -15.28
CA LYS A 152 -22.10 -11.36 -15.19
C LYS A 152 -20.77 -11.09 -15.92
N ILE A 153 -19.68 -10.97 -15.17
CA ILE A 153 -18.34 -10.84 -15.77
C ILE A 153 -17.69 -12.24 -15.79
N LYS A 154 -17.37 -12.68 -17.00
CA LYS A 154 -16.53 -13.87 -17.18
C LYS A 154 -15.06 -13.45 -17.12
N LYS A 155 -14.28 -14.05 -16.18
CA LYS A 155 -12.81 -13.98 -16.09
C LYS A 155 -12.18 -12.69 -15.50
N LEU A 156 -12.49 -12.32 -14.27
CA LEU A 156 -11.65 -11.37 -13.53
C LEU A 156 -10.29 -12.00 -13.17
N SER A 157 -10.28 -13.26 -12.72
CA SER A 157 -9.09 -13.96 -12.21
C SER A 157 -7.92 -14.10 -13.20
N SER A 158 -8.19 -14.34 -14.50
CA SER A 158 -7.10 -14.54 -15.48
C SER A 158 -6.41 -13.26 -15.93
N GLU A 159 -7.06 -12.12 -15.80
CA GLU A 159 -6.51 -10.81 -16.17
C GLU A 159 -5.77 -10.19 -14.99
N ILE A 160 -6.29 -10.31 -13.78
CA ILE A 160 -5.59 -9.94 -12.55
C ILE A 160 -4.27 -10.73 -12.45
N SER A 161 -4.29 -12.05 -12.65
CA SER A 161 -3.07 -12.88 -12.65
C SER A 161 -2.03 -12.45 -13.71
N ARG A 162 -2.44 -11.82 -14.80
CA ARG A 162 -1.51 -11.28 -15.80
C ARG A 162 -0.89 -9.96 -15.38
N ILE A 163 -1.62 -9.15 -14.64
CA ILE A 163 -1.15 -7.85 -14.13
C ILE A 163 -0.15 -8.08 -13.00
N HIS A 164 -0.45 -9.02 -12.09
CA HIS A 164 0.40 -9.37 -10.93
C HIS A 164 1.63 -10.24 -11.25
N THR A 165 1.86 -10.64 -12.50
CA THR A 165 3.07 -11.39 -12.90
C THR A 165 4.30 -10.52 -13.15
N ALA A 166 4.22 -9.22 -12.99
CA ALA A 166 5.35 -8.33 -13.18
C ALA A 166 6.26 -8.32 -11.93
N PRO A 167 7.58 -8.34 -12.08
CA PRO A 167 8.55 -8.38 -10.98
C PRO A 167 8.74 -7.02 -10.28
N ILE A 168 7.64 -6.29 -10.04
CA ILE A 168 7.69 -4.93 -9.45
C ILE A 168 8.25 -4.96 -8.04
N GLU A 169 7.82 -5.91 -7.22
CA GLU A 169 8.35 -6.09 -5.85
C GLU A 169 9.85 -6.45 -5.87
N GLN A 170 10.26 -7.31 -6.82
CA GLN A 170 11.65 -7.70 -6.95
C GLN A 170 12.56 -6.52 -7.29
N LYS A 171 12.11 -5.59 -8.14
CA LYS A 171 12.87 -4.39 -8.49
C LYS A 171 13.11 -3.46 -7.29
N LEU A 172 12.12 -3.32 -6.41
CA LEU A 172 12.30 -2.51 -5.20
C LEU A 172 13.35 -3.13 -4.26
N SER A 173 13.32 -4.45 -4.11
CA SER A 173 14.35 -5.19 -3.38
C SER A 173 15.74 -5.05 -4.01
N GLU A 174 15.84 -5.10 -5.35
CA GLU A 174 17.07 -4.86 -6.09
C GLU A 174 17.62 -3.45 -5.87
N LEU A 175 16.76 -2.44 -5.91
CA LEU A 175 17.14 -1.05 -5.63
C LEU A 175 17.74 -0.89 -4.22
N LYS A 176 17.09 -1.45 -3.20
CA LYS A 176 17.64 -1.44 -1.83
C LYS A 176 19.00 -2.11 -1.77
N ASN A 177 19.16 -3.25 -2.43
CA ASN A 177 20.43 -3.97 -2.49
C ASN A 177 21.53 -3.17 -3.19
N ILE A 178 21.20 -2.43 -4.26
CA ILE A 178 22.16 -1.55 -4.95
C ILE A 178 22.63 -0.44 -4.00
N ILE A 179 21.70 0.22 -3.32
CA ILE A 179 22.03 1.28 -2.35
C ILE A 179 22.91 0.70 -1.23
N ILE A 180 22.51 -0.40 -0.59
CA ILE A 180 23.23 -1.00 0.55
C ILE A 180 24.64 -1.47 0.16
N LYS A 181 24.84 -2.01 -1.04
CA LYS A 181 26.11 -2.61 -1.45
C LYS A 181 27.08 -1.63 -2.07
N TYR A 182 26.58 -0.64 -2.79
CA TYR A 182 27.42 0.14 -3.69
C TYR A 182 27.40 1.64 -3.41
N TYR A 183 26.45 2.14 -2.61
CA TYR A 183 26.46 3.53 -2.21
C TYR A 183 27.60 3.78 -1.23
N THR A 184 28.50 4.66 -1.60
CA THR A 184 29.61 5.13 -0.75
C THR A 184 29.54 6.65 -0.67
N SER A 185 29.47 7.19 0.53
CA SER A 185 29.52 8.63 0.77
C SER A 185 30.50 8.92 1.92
N GLU A 186 31.22 10.02 1.78
CA GLU A 186 32.03 10.59 2.87
C GLU A 186 31.19 11.48 3.80
N SER A 187 29.93 11.77 3.44
CA SER A 187 29.00 12.60 4.20
C SER A 187 28.08 11.79 5.11
N ASP A 188 27.26 12.50 5.89
CA ASP A 188 26.27 11.91 6.80
C ASP A 188 25.31 10.96 6.07
N ASN A 189 25.31 9.70 6.49
CA ASN A 189 24.46 8.64 5.90
C ASN A 189 23.02 8.64 6.42
N ASN A 190 22.63 9.53 7.34
CA ASN A 190 21.29 9.53 7.94
C ASN A 190 20.18 9.68 6.91
N MET A 191 20.40 10.49 5.86
CA MET A 191 19.42 10.62 4.78
C MET A 191 19.22 9.32 4.00
N ILE A 192 20.29 8.60 3.71
CA ILE A 192 20.20 7.29 3.02
C ILE A 192 19.53 6.23 3.89
N TYR A 193 19.82 6.19 5.17
CA TYR A 193 19.10 5.30 6.09
C TYR A 193 17.59 5.61 6.13
N ASN A 194 17.21 6.88 6.14
CA ASN A 194 15.81 7.30 6.09
C ASN A 194 15.14 6.89 4.76
N ILE A 195 15.84 7.04 3.64
CA ILE A 195 15.35 6.58 2.32
C ILE A 195 15.14 5.07 2.32
N LEU A 196 16.10 4.30 2.84
CA LEU A 196 15.96 2.84 2.95
C LEU A 196 14.76 2.44 3.80
N GLN A 197 14.49 3.14 4.91
CA GLN A 197 13.28 2.92 5.72
C GLN A 197 12.01 3.15 4.89
N HIS A 198 11.92 4.24 4.12
CA HIS A 198 10.77 4.49 3.25
C HIS A 198 10.63 3.46 2.13
N LEU A 199 11.73 2.95 1.59
CA LEU A 199 11.71 1.85 0.60
C LEU A 199 11.20 0.54 1.22
N PHE A 200 11.57 0.22 2.47
CA PHE A 200 11.01 -0.94 3.19
C PHE A 200 9.52 -0.78 3.47
N ILE A 201 9.09 0.43 3.86
CA ILE A 201 7.66 0.75 4.05
C ILE A 201 6.90 0.57 2.73
N CYS A 202 7.41 1.11 1.63
CA CYS A 202 6.83 0.99 0.30
C CYS A 202 6.69 -0.49 -0.15
N GLU A 203 7.74 -1.28 0.03
CA GLU A 203 7.74 -2.71 -0.30
C GLU A 203 6.68 -3.48 0.50
N TYR A 204 6.58 -3.20 1.79
CA TYR A 204 5.57 -3.83 2.64
C TYR A 204 4.15 -3.41 2.27
N ASP A 205 3.93 -2.13 1.97
CA ASP A 205 2.64 -1.59 1.54
C ASP A 205 2.17 -2.27 0.24
N LEU A 206 3.08 -2.42 -0.73
CA LEU A 206 2.79 -3.13 -1.99
C LEU A 206 2.51 -4.62 -1.76
N TYR A 207 3.28 -5.28 -0.92
CA TYR A 207 3.05 -6.69 -0.56
C TYR A 207 1.65 -6.90 0.04
N ILE A 208 1.22 -6.05 0.97
CA ILE A 208 -0.12 -6.12 1.56
C ILE A 208 -1.20 -5.77 0.54
N HIS A 209 -0.96 -4.77 -0.31
CA HIS A 209 -1.88 -4.37 -1.38
C HIS A 209 -2.17 -5.54 -2.35
N ASP A 210 -1.13 -6.14 -2.91
CA ASP A 210 -1.23 -7.31 -3.79
C ASP A 210 -1.98 -8.47 -3.13
N ARG A 211 -1.67 -8.76 -1.88
CA ARG A 211 -2.36 -9.83 -1.14
C ARG A 211 -3.82 -9.53 -0.86
N ILE A 212 -4.20 -8.28 -0.59
CA ILE A 212 -5.59 -7.87 -0.44
C ILE A 212 -6.32 -8.03 -1.78
N GLU A 213 -5.74 -7.62 -2.89
CA GLU A 213 -6.32 -7.82 -4.21
C GLU A 213 -6.52 -9.30 -4.52
N ASN A 214 -5.49 -10.12 -4.33
CA ASN A 214 -5.56 -11.56 -4.53
C ASN A 214 -6.65 -12.21 -3.65
N LEU A 215 -6.78 -11.78 -2.40
CA LEU A 215 -7.73 -12.35 -1.45
C LEU A 215 -9.19 -12.06 -1.81
N PHE A 216 -9.49 -10.86 -2.33
CA PHE A 216 -10.86 -10.38 -2.51
C PHE A 216 -11.31 -10.30 -3.97
N LEU A 217 -10.39 -10.22 -4.91
CA LEU A 217 -10.70 -10.01 -6.33
C LEU A 217 -10.47 -11.27 -7.18
N ILE A 218 -9.75 -12.27 -6.63
CA ILE A 218 -9.48 -13.55 -7.28
C ILE A 218 -10.13 -14.66 -6.45
N PRO A 219 -11.39 -15.02 -6.74
CA PRO A 219 -12.04 -16.15 -6.07
C PRO A 219 -11.47 -17.49 -6.51
#